data_5fd3eb0f80045338bdcf76ed3867c7f1
#
_entry.id   5fd3eb0f80045338bdcf76ed3867c7f1
#
_cell.length_a   1.000
_cell.length_b   1.000
_cell.length_c   1.000
_cell.angle_alpha   90.00
_cell.angle_beta   90.00
_cell.angle_gamma   90.00
#
_symmetry.space_group_name_H-M   'P 1'
#
loop_
_entity.id
_entity.type
_entity.pdbx_description
1 polymer ?
#
loop_
_entity_poly.entity_id
_entity_poly.type
_entity_poly.pdbx_seq_one_letter_code
_entity_poly.pdbx_strand_id
1 'polypeptide(L)'
;GLSSEFDAVNGGFATQELILLGGRRGSGKSIISLNLALNRFLQGNTVSFFTIEMRYKEVYDRVLSIISGVPFLDIFRNQLSEKQKIQMAKSKFETFYKPSEKVNNLLKELEYSRDFKLFENKVKADKPEFKDHRFFMIDDESLTLNRIDHYCNLFSSKYPAYNMAVVDYVNIIKHDDQRDWKTQVMMADNLKSISRKYDLTLISPYQIDATGEARFAKGILDSADRSFNFFPPEETESRELQNKITIHTTKMRNGKHMSFDVLMDWSCVKIDPNQSALVSEKPHPAVKFGTDKKERTRDV
;
A
#
# COMPACT_ATOMS: atom_id res chain seq x y z
N GLY A 1 10.70 -0.41 -0.74
CA GLY A 1 9.94 0.74 -0.31
C GLY A 1 9.17 1.46 -1.38
N LEU A 2 8.99 2.75 -1.18
CA LEU A 2 8.35 3.66 -2.12
C LEU A 2 9.26 4.03 -3.28
N SER A 3 10.54 4.20 -2.98
CA SER A 3 11.55 4.56 -3.98
C SER A 3 12.93 4.12 -3.52
N SER A 4 13.81 3.81 -4.46
CA SER A 4 15.21 3.50 -4.19
C SER A 4 15.94 4.70 -3.56
N GLU A 5 15.62 5.92 -3.98
CA GLU A 5 16.19 7.15 -3.42
C GLU A 5 15.80 7.33 -1.94
N PHE A 6 14.51 7.12 -1.61
CA PHE A 6 14.06 7.18 -0.23
C PHE A 6 14.73 6.08 0.62
N ASP A 7 14.79 4.88 0.12
CA ASP A 7 15.38 3.74 0.84
C ASP A 7 16.88 3.93 1.06
N ALA A 8 17.61 4.49 0.09
CA ALA A 8 19.03 4.78 0.22
C ALA A 8 19.35 5.82 1.31
N VAL A 9 18.49 6.84 1.46
CA VAL A 9 18.68 7.93 2.45
C VAL A 9 18.14 7.55 3.82
N ASN A 10 16.99 6.86 3.89
CA ASN A 10 16.21 6.66 5.11
C ASN A 10 16.12 5.19 5.58
N GLY A 11 16.77 4.26 4.87
CA GLY A 11 16.79 2.83 5.22
C GLY A 11 15.47 2.10 4.98
N GLY A 12 14.55 2.67 4.20
CA GLY A 12 13.21 2.11 3.98
C GLY A 12 12.30 2.20 5.21
N PHE A 13 11.29 1.31 5.28
CA PHE A 13 10.34 1.26 6.39
C PHE A 13 10.72 0.16 7.38
N ALA A 14 10.76 0.50 8.67
CA ALA A 14 11.05 -0.43 9.75
C ALA A 14 9.76 -1.03 10.33
N THR A 15 9.90 -2.17 11.01
CA THR A 15 8.83 -2.69 11.86
C THR A 15 8.58 -1.76 13.06
N GLN A 16 7.43 -1.91 13.71
CA GLN A 16 6.96 -1.05 14.79
C GLN A 16 6.72 0.43 14.38
N GLU A 17 6.73 0.74 13.08
CA GLU A 17 6.39 2.07 12.58
C GLU A 17 4.94 2.15 12.12
N LEU A 18 4.26 3.24 12.50
CA LEU A 18 3.02 3.69 11.85
C LEU A 18 3.37 4.70 10.76
N ILE A 19 2.99 4.37 9.53
CA ILE A 19 3.25 5.17 8.33
C ILE A 19 1.92 5.67 7.79
N LEU A 20 1.76 6.97 7.69
CA LEU A 20 0.56 7.60 7.15
C LEU A 20 0.79 8.12 5.73
N LEU A 21 -0.14 7.82 4.83
CA LEU A 21 -0.07 8.16 3.41
C LEU A 21 -1.17 9.17 3.08
N GLY A 22 -0.81 10.46 3.04
CA GLY A 22 -1.72 11.56 2.78
C GLY A 22 -1.91 11.83 1.28
N GLY A 23 -3.15 12.12 0.90
CA GLY A 23 -3.45 12.53 -0.47
C GLY A 23 -4.91 12.93 -0.62
N ARG A 24 -5.21 13.73 -1.64
CA ARG A 24 -6.59 14.10 -1.99
C ARG A 24 -7.39 12.87 -2.41
N ARG A 25 -8.70 13.00 -2.46
CA ARG A 25 -9.57 11.96 -3.04
C ARG A 25 -9.15 11.71 -4.49
N GLY A 26 -9.03 10.44 -4.88
CA GLY A 26 -8.59 10.06 -6.23
C GLY A 26 -7.08 10.14 -6.48
N SER A 27 -6.25 10.54 -5.52
CA SER A 27 -4.78 10.66 -5.70
C SER A 27 -4.01 9.33 -5.77
N GLY A 28 -4.69 8.18 -5.72
CA GLY A 28 -4.04 6.87 -5.84
C GLY A 28 -3.50 6.30 -4.52
N LYS A 29 -3.87 6.83 -3.34
CA LYS A 29 -3.39 6.36 -2.02
C LYS A 29 -3.49 4.85 -1.84
N SER A 30 -4.67 4.28 -2.12
CA SER A 30 -4.92 2.84 -2.01
C SER A 30 -4.05 2.03 -2.97
N ILE A 31 -3.81 2.56 -4.18
CA ILE A 31 -2.92 1.94 -5.16
C ILE A 31 -1.48 1.93 -4.64
N ILE A 32 -1.02 3.05 -4.09
CA ILE A 32 0.33 3.17 -3.52
C ILE A 32 0.50 2.22 -2.35
N SER A 33 -0.49 2.17 -1.44
CA SER A 33 -0.49 1.24 -0.29
C SER A 33 -0.44 -0.23 -0.76
N LEU A 34 -1.17 -0.56 -1.83
CA LEU A 34 -1.19 -1.91 -2.38
C LEU A 34 0.16 -2.28 -3.03
N ASN A 35 0.80 -1.35 -3.74
CA ASN A 35 2.15 -1.56 -4.28
C ASN A 35 3.17 -1.78 -3.17
N LEU A 36 3.12 -1.01 -2.08
CA LEU A 36 3.99 -1.21 -0.91
C LEU A 36 3.80 -2.59 -0.28
N ALA A 37 2.54 -3.00 -0.09
CA ALA A 37 2.21 -4.32 0.44
C ALA A 37 2.73 -5.45 -0.46
N LEU A 38 2.54 -5.34 -1.78
CA LEU A 38 3.06 -6.31 -2.74
C LEU A 38 4.58 -6.35 -2.79
N ASN A 39 5.25 -5.19 -2.78
CA ASN A 39 6.72 -5.14 -2.73
C ASN A 39 7.26 -5.85 -1.48
N ARG A 40 6.61 -5.67 -0.33
CA ARG A 40 6.99 -6.36 0.91
C ARG A 40 6.74 -7.87 0.82
N PHE A 41 5.61 -8.26 0.23
CA PHE A 41 5.30 -9.68 -0.02
C PHE A 41 6.32 -10.33 -0.96
N LEU A 42 6.72 -9.66 -2.05
CA LEU A 42 7.71 -10.16 -3.00
C LEU A 42 9.10 -10.34 -2.39
N GLN A 43 9.40 -9.64 -1.29
CA GLN A 43 10.62 -9.83 -0.48
C GLN A 43 10.54 -11.05 0.47
N GLY A 44 9.50 -11.88 0.38
CA GLY A 44 9.36 -13.10 1.17
C GLY A 44 8.62 -12.90 2.51
N ASN A 45 7.96 -11.77 2.71
CA ASN A 45 7.25 -11.48 3.95
C ASN A 45 5.75 -11.78 3.85
N THR A 46 5.13 -12.12 4.95
CA THR A 46 3.67 -12.22 5.05
C THR A 46 3.09 -10.83 5.31
N VAL A 47 2.02 -10.49 4.60
CA VAL A 47 1.40 -9.16 4.62
C VAL A 47 -0.10 -9.30 4.73
N SER A 48 -0.77 -8.39 5.43
CA SER A 48 -2.22 -8.24 5.43
C SER A 48 -2.63 -6.88 4.83
N PHE A 49 -3.67 -6.89 4.02
CA PHE A 49 -4.31 -5.72 3.44
C PHE A 49 -5.79 -5.70 3.83
N PHE A 50 -6.14 -4.82 4.75
CA PHE A 50 -7.51 -4.58 5.18
C PHE A 50 -8.14 -3.52 4.29
N THR A 51 -9.22 -3.86 3.62
CA THR A 51 -9.99 -2.93 2.79
C THR A 51 -11.40 -2.77 3.36
N ILE A 52 -11.86 -1.52 3.44
CA ILE A 52 -13.21 -1.16 3.88
C ILE A 52 -13.97 -0.54 2.71
N GLU A 53 -13.27 0.20 1.85
CA GLU A 53 -13.87 0.93 0.72
C GLU A 53 -13.97 0.07 -0.55
N MET A 54 -12.96 -0.77 -0.79
CA MET A 54 -12.88 -1.58 -2.00
C MET A 54 -13.29 -3.02 -1.72
N ARG A 55 -14.07 -3.62 -2.63
CA ARG A 55 -14.40 -5.05 -2.55
C ARG A 55 -13.16 -5.91 -2.81
N TYR A 56 -13.13 -7.10 -2.22
CA TYR A 56 -12.07 -8.09 -2.43
C TYR A 56 -11.69 -8.27 -3.90
N LYS A 57 -12.70 -8.41 -4.77
CA LYS A 57 -12.46 -8.60 -6.22
C LYS A 57 -11.68 -7.43 -6.82
N GLU A 58 -12.01 -6.20 -6.48
CA GLU A 58 -11.31 -5.02 -7.01
C GLU A 58 -9.84 -4.96 -6.56
N VAL A 59 -9.57 -5.24 -5.29
CA VAL A 59 -8.20 -5.35 -4.76
C VAL A 59 -7.44 -6.45 -5.48
N TYR A 60 -8.07 -7.62 -5.66
CA TYR A 60 -7.46 -8.76 -6.33
C TYR A 60 -7.16 -8.48 -7.81
N ASP A 61 -8.08 -7.82 -8.54
CA ASP A 61 -7.87 -7.43 -9.94
C ASP A 61 -6.69 -6.44 -10.06
N ARG A 62 -6.52 -5.52 -9.11
CA ARG A 62 -5.35 -4.62 -9.05
C ARG A 62 -4.06 -5.38 -8.76
N VAL A 63 -4.09 -6.33 -7.82
CA VAL A 63 -2.94 -7.22 -7.56
C VAL A 63 -2.52 -7.94 -8.84
N LEU A 64 -3.49 -8.55 -9.56
CA LEU A 64 -3.21 -9.22 -10.82
C LEU A 64 -2.63 -8.27 -11.87
N SER A 65 -3.16 -7.06 -11.98
CA SER A 65 -2.66 -6.03 -12.90
C SER A 65 -1.21 -5.66 -12.59
N ILE A 66 -0.89 -5.37 -11.31
CA ILE A 66 0.46 -4.98 -10.87
C ILE A 66 1.48 -6.09 -11.15
N ILE A 67 1.16 -7.35 -10.82
CA ILE A 67 2.12 -8.45 -10.97
C ILE A 67 2.28 -8.92 -12.42
N SER A 68 1.22 -8.79 -13.24
CA SER A 68 1.24 -9.29 -14.62
C SER A 68 1.60 -8.21 -15.65
N GLY A 69 1.43 -6.92 -15.33
CA GLY A 69 1.53 -5.84 -16.31
C GLY A 69 0.38 -5.85 -17.35
N VAL A 70 -0.72 -6.53 -17.05
CA VAL A 70 -1.94 -6.45 -17.87
C VAL A 70 -2.77 -5.25 -17.41
N PRO A 71 -3.28 -4.41 -18.33
CA PRO A 71 -4.04 -3.23 -17.96
C PRO A 71 -5.22 -3.54 -17.03
N PHE A 72 -5.35 -2.77 -15.95
CA PHE A 72 -6.39 -2.98 -14.95
C PHE A 72 -7.81 -2.96 -15.54
N LEU A 73 -8.07 -2.05 -16.49
CA LEU A 73 -9.38 -1.95 -17.12
C LEU A 73 -9.75 -3.20 -17.95
N ASP A 74 -8.77 -3.85 -18.58
CA ASP A 74 -9.01 -5.09 -19.32
C ASP A 74 -9.41 -6.22 -18.37
N ILE A 75 -8.74 -6.31 -17.21
CA ILE A 75 -9.08 -7.28 -16.16
C ILE A 75 -10.45 -6.98 -15.58
N PHE A 76 -10.69 -5.74 -15.17
CA PHE A 76 -11.93 -5.30 -14.53
C PHE A 76 -13.16 -5.53 -15.41
N ARG A 77 -13.04 -5.25 -16.72
CA ARG A 77 -14.10 -5.44 -17.72
C ARG A 77 -14.20 -6.86 -18.25
N ASN A 78 -13.30 -7.75 -17.84
CA ASN A 78 -13.18 -9.12 -18.38
C ASN A 78 -12.98 -9.15 -19.90
N GLN A 79 -12.23 -8.18 -20.43
CA GLN A 79 -11.92 -8.02 -21.86
C GLN A 79 -10.48 -8.45 -22.16
N LEU A 80 -10.14 -9.69 -21.80
CA LEU A 80 -8.79 -10.21 -21.86
C LEU A 80 -8.57 -11.05 -23.14
N SER A 81 -7.51 -10.73 -23.88
CA SER A 81 -6.99 -11.61 -24.92
C SER A 81 -6.41 -12.89 -24.31
N GLU A 82 -6.30 -13.96 -25.12
CA GLU A 82 -5.66 -15.20 -24.68
C GLU A 82 -4.22 -14.97 -24.16
N LYS A 83 -3.46 -14.13 -24.86
CA LYS A 83 -2.10 -13.77 -24.44
C LYS A 83 -2.09 -13.14 -23.04
N GLN A 84 -2.99 -12.20 -22.76
CA GLN A 84 -3.11 -11.57 -21.43
C GLN A 84 -3.52 -12.58 -20.35
N LYS A 85 -4.45 -13.49 -20.66
CA LYS A 85 -4.85 -14.55 -19.72
C LYS A 85 -3.68 -15.46 -19.36
N ILE A 86 -2.88 -15.89 -20.34
CA ILE A 86 -1.66 -16.68 -20.10
C ILE A 86 -0.66 -15.91 -19.28
N GLN A 87 -0.41 -14.64 -19.61
CA GLN A 87 0.49 -13.76 -18.85
C GLN A 87 0.07 -13.63 -17.39
N MET A 88 -1.21 -13.39 -17.13
CA MET A 88 -1.76 -13.33 -15.77
C MET A 88 -1.61 -14.65 -15.02
N ALA A 89 -1.90 -15.79 -15.66
CA ALA A 89 -1.73 -17.12 -15.05
C ALA A 89 -0.27 -17.35 -14.65
N LYS A 90 0.68 -17.06 -15.53
CA LYS A 90 2.12 -17.18 -15.25
C LYS A 90 2.52 -16.31 -14.05
N SER A 91 2.23 -15.01 -14.13
CA SER A 91 2.59 -14.07 -13.06
C SER A 91 1.96 -14.43 -11.72
N LYS A 92 0.72 -14.94 -11.71
CA LYS A 92 0.07 -15.45 -10.51
C LYS A 92 0.82 -16.63 -9.90
N PHE A 93 1.22 -17.60 -10.73
CA PHE A 93 1.94 -18.78 -10.23
C PHE A 93 3.34 -18.43 -9.74
N GLU A 94 4.10 -17.63 -10.49
CA GLU A 94 5.41 -17.14 -10.08
C GLU A 94 5.36 -16.33 -8.78
N THR A 95 4.30 -15.55 -8.58
CA THR A 95 4.15 -14.69 -7.41
C THR A 95 3.75 -15.47 -6.16
N PHE A 96 2.76 -16.37 -6.24
CA PHE A 96 2.12 -16.94 -5.06
C PHE A 96 2.46 -18.40 -4.79
N TYR A 97 2.97 -19.15 -5.76
CA TYR A 97 3.24 -20.58 -5.61
C TYR A 97 4.74 -20.86 -5.49
N LYS A 98 5.08 -21.97 -4.84
CA LYS A 98 6.46 -22.46 -4.78
C LYS A 98 6.91 -22.89 -6.18
N PRO A 99 8.12 -22.51 -6.61
CA PRO A 99 8.69 -23.03 -7.86
C PRO A 99 8.79 -24.56 -7.77
N SER A 100 8.26 -25.25 -8.76
CA SER A 100 8.35 -26.72 -8.86
C SER A 100 8.25 -27.16 -10.32
N GLU A 101 8.78 -28.34 -10.63
CA GLU A 101 8.66 -28.93 -11.97
C GLU A 101 7.17 -29.06 -12.37
N LYS A 102 6.31 -29.41 -11.42
CA LYS A 102 4.88 -29.51 -11.58
C LYS A 102 4.25 -28.19 -12.04
N VAL A 103 4.57 -27.08 -11.38
CA VAL A 103 4.13 -25.73 -11.76
C VAL A 103 4.65 -25.36 -13.16
N ASN A 104 5.92 -25.63 -13.44
CA ASN A 104 6.51 -25.35 -14.74
C ASN A 104 5.82 -26.13 -15.87
N ASN A 105 5.49 -27.40 -15.64
CA ASN A 105 4.80 -28.23 -16.62
C ASN A 105 3.37 -27.74 -16.86
N LEU A 106 2.63 -27.36 -15.81
CA LEU A 106 1.30 -26.76 -15.93
C LEU A 106 1.31 -25.48 -16.78
N LEU A 107 2.28 -24.61 -16.56
CA LEU A 107 2.39 -23.34 -17.29
C LEU A 107 2.81 -23.56 -18.76
N LYS A 108 3.74 -24.47 -19.04
CA LYS A 108 4.13 -24.84 -20.41
C LYS A 108 2.95 -25.43 -21.18
N GLU A 109 2.18 -26.29 -20.54
CA GLU A 109 1.01 -26.87 -21.16
C GLU A 109 -0.07 -25.84 -21.47
N LEU A 110 -0.31 -24.88 -20.55
CA LEU A 110 -1.22 -23.75 -20.80
C LEU A 110 -0.77 -22.93 -22.02
N GLU A 111 0.52 -22.65 -22.14
CA GLU A 111 1.06 -21.93 -23.30
C GLU A 111 0.83 -22.68 -24.61
N TYR A 112 1.01 -23.98 -24.58
CA TYR A 112 0.87 -24.82 -25.78
C TYR A 112 -0.60 -25.04 -26.16
N SER A 113 -1.42 -25.50 -25.20
CA SER A 113 -2.81 -25.87 -25.45
C SER A 113 -3.76 -24.68 -25.54
N ARG A 114 -3.46 -23.58 -24.80
CA ARG A 114 -4.33 -22.41 -24.57
C ARG A 114 -5.72 -22.79 -24.03
N ASP A 115 -5.85 -24.00 -23.48
CA ASP A 115 -7.09 -24.48 -22.87
C ASP A 115 -7.11 -24.17 -21.37
N PHE A 116 -7.75 -23.05 -21.03
CA PHE A 116 -7.87 -22.58 -19.64
C PHE A 116 -8.72 -23.52 -18.78
N LYS A 117 -9.71 -24.21 -19.37
CA LYS A 117 -10.54 -25.15 -18.62
C LYS A 117 -9.76 -26.40 -18.23
N LEU A 118 -8.96 -26.93 -19.15
CA LEU A 118 -8.04 -28.03 -18.88
C LEU A 118 -7.00 -27.61 -17.83
N PHE A 119 -6.42 -26.42 -17.97
CA PHE A 119 -5.48 -25.87 -17.00
C PHE A 119 -6.06 -25.77 -15.59
N GLU A 120 -7.26 -25.19 -15.43
CA GLU A 120 -7.93 -25.11 -14.13
C GLU A 120 -8.20 -26.48 -13.51
N ASN A 121 -8.63 -27.45 -14.31
CA ASN A 121 -8.88 -28.82 -13.84
C ASN A 121 -7.58 -29.47 -13.35
N LYS A 122 -6.47 -29.28 -14.07
CA LYS A 122 -5.16 -29.79 -13.65
C LYS A 122 -4.65 -29.10 -12.39
N VAL A 123 -4.79 -27.78 -12.27
CA VAL A 123 -4.43 -27.06 -11.04
C VAL A 123 -5.21 -27.58 -9.84
N LYS A 124 -6.51 -27.88 -10.01
CA LYS A 124 -7.33 -28.48 -8.94
C LYS A 124 -6.88 -29.91 -8.58
N ALA A 125 -6.50 -30.71 -9.56
CA ALA A 125 -6.02 -32.08 -9.35
C ALA A 125 -4.63 -32.10 -8.72
N ASP A 126 -3.74 -31.29 -9.24
CA ASP A 126 -2.33 -31.25 -8.87
C ASP A 126 -2.05 -30.51 -7.57
N LYS A 127 -2.91 -29.60 -7.16
CA LYS A 127 -2.84 -28.83 -5.93
C LYS A 127 -1.42 -28.27 -5.67
N PRO A 128 -0.90 -27.40 -6.55
CA PRO A 128 0.43 -26.84 -6.38
C PRO A 128 0.53 -26.07 -5.05
N GLU A 129 1.68 -26.17 -4.40
CA GLU A 129 1.89 -25.57 -3.10
C GLU A 129 2.09 -24.06 -3.20
N PHE A 130 1.42 -23.33 -2.32
CA PHE A 130 1.69 -21.90 -2.13
C PHE A 130 3.04 -21.69 -1.44
N LYS A 131 3.67 -20.53 -1.66
CA LYS A 131 4.82 -20.07 -0.87
C LYS A 131 4.49 -20.06 0.63
N ASP A 132 5.51 -20.12 1.49
CA ASP A 132 5.29 -20.17 2.94
C ASP A 132 4.78 -18.84 3.51
N HIS A 133 5.18 -17.72 2.89
CA HIS A 133 4.63 -16.39 3.19
C HIS A 133 3.30 -16.16 2.44
N ARG A 134 2.46 -15.28 2.98
CA ARG A 134 1.09 -15.04 2.53
C ARG A 134 0.80 -13.58 2.27
N PHE A 135 -0.07 -13.32 1.30
CA PHE A 135 -0.72 -12.03 1.09
C PHE A 135 -2.20 -12.18 1.45
N PHE A 136 -2.59 -11.65 2.61
CA PHE A 136 -3.97 -11.70 3.08
C PHE A 136 -4.71 -10.45 2.63
N MET A 137 -5.86 -10.63 2.01
CA MET A 137 -6.80 -9.54 1.69
C MET A 137 -8.05 -9.74 2.54
N ILE A 138 -8.35 -8.77 3.40
CA ILE A 138 -9.48 -8.80 4.31
C ILE A 138 -10.45 -7.71 3.87
N ASP A 139 -11.57 -8.12 3.27
CA ASP A 139 -12.70 -7.28 2.88
C ASP A 139 -13.73 -7.36 3.99
N ASP A 140 -13.82 -6.31 4.79
CA ASP A 140 -14.67 -6.26 5.96
C ASP A 140 -15.30 -4.88 6.14
N GLU A 141 -16.55 -4.76 5.68
CA GLU A 141 -17.34 -3.53 5.80
C GLU A 141 -17.60 -3.09 7.26
N SER A 142 -17.41 -3.99 8.21
CA SER A 142 -17.60 -3.74 9.66
C SER A 142 -16.28 -3.73 10.43
N LEU A 143 -15.18 -3.44 9.76
CA LEU A 143 -13.86 -3.46 10.37
C LEU A 143 -13.77 -2.49 11.55
N THR A 144 -13.33 -3.01 12.69
CA THR A 144 -13.06 -2.27 13.93
C THR A 144 -11.60 -2.47 14.35
N LEU A 145 -11.10 -1.63 15.26
CA LEU A 145 -9.77 -1.79 15.84
C LEU A 145 -9.57 -3.17 16.49
N ASN A 146 -10.58 -3.66 17.19
CA ASN A 146 -10.54 -4.98 17.83
C ASN A 146 -10.41 -6.12 16.80
N ARG A 147 -11.08 -5.98 15.64
CA ARG A 147 -10.95 -6.97 14.56
C ARG A 147 -9.57 -6.91 13.91
N ILE A 148 -9.02 -5.71 13.69
CA ILE A 148 -7.66 -5.55 13.19
C ILE A 148 -6.66 -6.20 14.16
N ASP A 149 -6.75 -5.90 15.46
CA ASP A 149 -5.91 -6.50 16.51
C ASP A 149 -6.02 -8.04 16.51
N HIS A 150 -7.24 -8.56 16.41
CA HIS A 150 -7.50 -10.00 16.34
C HIS A 150 -6.82 -10.65 15.13
N TYR A 151 -6.97 -10.09 13.92
CA TYR A 151 -6.33 -10.62 12.72
C TYR A 151 -4.81 -10.53 12.81
N CYS A 152 -4.26 -9.40 13.31
CA CYS A 152 -2.83 -9.25 13.49
C CYS A 152 -2.27 -10.30 14.47
N ASN A 153 -2.99 -10.57 15.57
CA ASN A 153 -2.63 -11.63 16.52
C ASN A 153 -2.62 -13.02 15.86
N LEU A 154 -3.67 -13.34 15.10
CA LEU A 154 -3.81 -14.61 14.39
C LEU A 154 -2.65 -14.82 13.40
N PHE A 155 -2.34 -13.78 12.60
CA PHE A 155 -1.29 -13.89 11.58
C PHE A 155 0.11 -13.90 12.20
N SER A 156 0.38 -13.11 13.22
CA SER A 156 1.67 -13.12 13.94
C SER A 156 1.94 -14.46 14.60
N SER A 157 0.91 -15.10 15.15
CA SER A 157 1.05 -16.42 15.78
C SER A 157 1.33 -17.54 14.78
N LYS A 158 0.79 -17.42 13.55
CA LYS A 158 0.82 -18.51 12.57
C LYS A 158 1.92 -18.35 11.52
N TYR A 159 2.33 -17.12 11.23
CA TYR A 159 3.27 -16.80 10.17
C TYR A 159 4.44 -15.97 10.71
N PRO A 160 5.60 -16.59 10.97
CA PRO A 160 6.77 -15.90 11.55
C PRO A 160 7.28 -14.73 10.71
N ALA A 161 7.06 -14.76 9.38
CA ALA A 161 7.42 -13.69 8.46
C ALA A 161 6.37 -12.57 8.35
N TYR A 162 5.32 -12.58 9.18
CA TYR A 162 4.30 -11.53 9.19
C TYR A 162 4.87 -10.25 9.80
N ASN A 163 5.03 -9.21 8.98
CA ASN A 163 5.67 -7.97 9.43
C ASN A 163 5.10 -6.70 8.80
N MET A 164 4.01 -6.80 8.01
CA MET A 164 3.33 -5.62 7.47
C MET A 164 1.81 -5.79 7.47
N ALA A 165 1.14 -4.73 7.89
CA ALA A 165 -0.30 -4.58 7.77
C ALA A 165 -0.63 -3.25 7.07
N VAL A 166 -1.56 -3.27 6.13
CA VAL A 166 -2.15 -2.08 5.51
C VAL A 166 -3.60 -1.99 5.93
N VAL A 167 -4.03 -0.82 6.40
CA VAL A 167 -5.42 -0.52 6.76
C VAL A 167 -5.94 0.61 5.89
N ASP A 168 -6.72 0.29 4.88
CA ASP A 168 -7.20 1.25 3.88
C ASP A 168 -8.68 1.59 4.10
N TYR A 169 -8.99 2.71 4.77
CA TYR A 169 -8.12 3.69 5.36
C TYR A 169 -8.61 4.09 6.78
N VAL A 170 -7.77 4.75 7.58
CA VAL A 170 -8.00 5.00 9.01
C VAL A 170 -9.32 5.73 9.32
N ASN A 171 -9.77 6.62 8.44
CA ASN A 171 -10.96 7.43 8.66
C ASN A 171 -12.30 6.67 8.51
N ILE A 172 -12.28 5.43 7.99
CA ILE A 172 -13.49 4.61 7.76
C ILE A 172 -13.63 3.49 8.80
N ILE A 173 -12.62 3.24 9.64
CA ILE A 173 -12.70 2.25 10.71
C ILE A 173 -13.92 2.58 11.58
N LYS A 174 -14.86 1.63 11.71
CA LYS A 174 -16.11 1.86 12.44
C LYS A 174 -15.86 2.11 13.93
N HIS A 175 -16.43 3.22 14.40
CA HIS A 175 -16.50 3.61 15.81
C HIS A 175 -17.84 4.33 16.04
N ASP A 176 -18.34 4.33 17.27
CA ASP A 176 -19.66 4.90 17.62
C ASP A 176 -19.75 6.40 17.33
N ASP A 177 -18.63 7.13 17.32
CA ASP A 177 -18.57 8.57 17.09
C ASP A 177 -17.50 8.95 16.01
N GLN A 178 -17.78 8.57 14.76
CA GLN A 178 -16.84 8.64 13.63
C GLN A 178 -16.45 10.08 13.19
N ARG A 179 -17.18 11.10 13.62
CA ARG A 179 -17.01 12.48 13.12
C ARG A 179 -16.14 13.36 14.00
N ASP A 180 -15.77 12.89 15.19
CA ASP A 180 -14.92 13.65 16.09
C ASP A 180 -13.44 13.48 15.75
N TRP A 181 -12.71 14.59 15.67
CA TRP A 181 -11.25 14.60 15.47
C TRP A 181 -10.50 13.77 16.54
N LYS A 182 -11.02 13.74 17.78
CA LYS A 182 -10.47 12.95 18.89
C LYS A 182 -10.49 11.45 18.58
N THR A 183 -11.60 10.99 18.00
CA THR A 183 -11.73 9.60 17.57
C THR A 183 -10.68 9.22 16.53
N GLN A 184 -10.39 10.11 15.57
CA GLN A 184 -9.36 9.83 14.56
C GLN A 184 -7.94 9.79 15.14
N VAL A 185 -7.63 10.67 16.09
CA VAL A 185 -6.35 10.63 16.83
C VAL A 185 -6.25 9.32 17.61
N MET A 186 -7.30 8.95 18.35
CA MET A 186 -7.35 7.69 19.08
C MET A 186 -7.18 6.47 18.14
N MET A 187 -7.76 6.49 16.94
CA MET A 187 -7.58 5.43 15.94
C MET A 187 -6.11 5.30 15.54
N ALA A 188 -5.43 6.42 15.26
CA ALA A 188 -4.02 6.42 14.90
C ALA A 188 -3.13 5.92 16.07
N ASP A 189 -3.42 6.32 17.30
CA ASP A 189 -2.72 5.84 18.51
C ASP A 189 -2.87 4.33 18.70
N ASN A 190 -4.07 3.81 18.48
CA ASN A 190 -4.33 2.37 18.55
C ASN A 190 -3.62 1.60 17.42
N LEU A 191 -3.64 2.11 16.17
CA LEU A 191 -2.88 1.51 15.09
C LEU A 191 -1.38 1.51 15.38
N LYS A 192 -0.85 2.59 15.95
CA LYS A 192 0.54 2.64 16.43
C LYS A 192 0.81 1.61 17.53
N SER A 193 -0.12 1.42 18.44
CA SER A 193 0.00 0.41 19.51
C SER A 193 0.00 -1.01 18.92
N ILE A 194 -0.86 -1.30 17.93
CA ILE A 194 -0.90 -2.57 17.19
C ILE A 194 0.43 -2.81 16.46
N SER A 195 0.98 -1.79 15.79
CA SER A 195 2.26 -1.93 15.08
C SER A 195 3.39 -2.36 16.01
N ARG A 196 3.44 -1.78 17.21
CA ARG A 196 4.44 -2.14 18.24
C ARG A 196 4.19 -3.51 18.86
N LYS A 197 2.92 -3.84 19.15
CA LYS A 197 2.51 -5.09 19.82
C LYS A 197 2.90 -6.32 19.00
N TYR A 198 2.79 -6.23 17.68
CA TYR A 198 3.01 -7.36 16.76
C TYR A 198 4.26 -7.21 15.89
N ASP A 199 5.11 -6.25 16.16
CA ASP A 199 6.35 -5.97 15.40
C ASP A 199 6.10 -5.74 13.90
N LEU A 200 5.09 -4.93 13.57
CA LEU A 200 4.64 -4.69 12.21
C LEU A 200 5.03 -3.30 11.70
N THR A 201 5.33 -3.19 10.41
CA THR A 201 5.15 -1.95 9.67
C THR A 201 3.65 -1.79 9.40
N LEU A 202 3.00 -0.78 9.99
CA LEU A 202 1.59 -0.52 9.76
C LEU A 202 1.43 0.71 8.86
N ILE A 203 0.74 0.54 7.75
CA ILE A 203 0.50 1.61 6.77
C ILE A 203 -0.98 1.94 6.74
N SER A 204 -1.32 3.23 6.81
CA SER A 204 -2.70 3.66 6.61
C SER A 204 -2.78 4.95 5.79
N PRO A 205 -3.57 4.96 4.72
CA PRO A 205 -3.93 6.18 4.02
C PRO A 205 -4.76 7.13 4.89
N TYR A 206 -4.67 8.44 4.62
CA TYR A 206 -5.56 9.45 5.15
C TYR A 206 -5.85 10.54 4.11
N GLN A 207 -6.93 11.28 4.30
CA GLN A 207 -7.31 12.35 3.38
C GLN A 207 -6.68 13.67 3.81
N ILE A 208 -6.15 14.41 2.83
CA ILE A 208 -5.72 15.81 2.98
C ILE A 208 -6.71 16.73 2.26
N ASP A 209 -6.77 17.97 2.71
CA ASP A 209 -7.53 19.05 2.07
C ASP A 209 -6.75 19.71 0.91
N ALA A 210 -7.29 20.80 0.39
CA ALA A 210 -6.65 21.55 -0.70
C ALA A 210 -5.32 22.21 -0.29
N THR A 211 -5.10 22.46 1.01
CA THR A 211 -3.88 23.05 1.55
C THR A 211 -2.79 22.01 1.82
N GLY A 212 -3.10 20.71 1.68
CA GLY A 212 -2.20 19.61 2.02
C GLY A 212 -2.22 19.24 3.51
N GLU A 213 -3.14 19.80 4.30
CA GLU A 213 -3.32 19.45 5.71
C GLU A 213 -4.28 18.26 5.88
N ALA A 214 -4.12 17.51 6.97
CA ALA A 214 -5.04 16.42 7.32
C ALA A 214 -6.47 16.94 7.45
N ARG A 215 -7.39 16.45 6.65
CA ARG A 215 -8.72 17.02 6.43
C ARG A 215 -9.55 17.16 7.70
N PHE A 216 -9.37 16.26 8.67
CA PHE A 216 -10.22 16.22 9.88
C PHE A 216 -9.45 16.23 11.19
N ALA A 217 -8.15 15.95 11.19
CA ALA A 217 -7.39 15.88 12.43
C ALA A 217 -5.89 16.08 12.21
N LYS A 218 -5.37 17.26 12.49
CA LYS A 218 -3.92 17.52 12.50
C LYS A 218 -3.19 16.58 13.47
N GLY A 219 -3.81 16.25 14.61
CA GLY A 219 -3.25 15.35 15.62
C GLY A 219 -3.03 13.91 15.19
N ILE A 220 -3.65 13.46 14.08
CA ILE A 220 -3.42 12.09 13.57
C ILE A 220 -1.94 11.87 13.22
N LEU A 221 -1.26 12.93 12.75
CA LEU A 221 0.15 12.89 12.42
C LEU A 221 1.05 12.74 13.65
N ASP A 222 0.58 13.14 14.84
CA ASP A 222 1.39 13.05 16.05
C ASP A 222 1.69 11.61 16.45
N SER A 223 0.76 10.70 16.17
CA SER A 223 0.89 9.26 16.43
C SER A 223 1.80 8.55 15.42
N ALA A 224 1.94 9.09 14.21
CA ALA A 224 2.74 8.49 13.15
C ALA A 224 4.25 8.63 13.41
N ASP A 225 5.02 7.65 12.95
CA ASP A 225 6.48 7.75 12.90
C ASP A 225 6.94 8.44 11.62
N ARG A 226 6.25 8.16 10.51
CA ARG A 226 6.49 8.78 9.22
C ARG A 226 5.17 9.13 8.55
N SER A 227 5.16 10.21 7.81
CA SER A 227 4.02 10.60 6.99
C SER A 227 4.48 11.18 5.66
N PHE A 228 3.72 10.87 4.62
CA PHE A 228 3.99 11.27 3.24
C PHE A 228 2.73 11.88 2.64
N ASN A 229 2.88 12.94 1.85
CA ASN A 229 1.81 13.48 1.01
C ASN A 229 2.11 13.22 -0.45
N PHE A 230 1.09 12.77 -1.18
CA PHE A 230 1.15 12.46 -2.61
C PHE A 230 0.46 13.54 -3.41
N PHE A 231 1.16 14.02 -4.43
CA PHE A 231 0.66 14.99 -5.38
C PHE A 231 0.76 14.38 -6.78
N PRO A 232 -0.36 13.86 -7.32
CA PRO A 232 -0.41 13.46 -8.71
C PRO A 232 -0.24 14.70 -9.60
N PRO A 233 0.23 14.53 -10.85
CA PRO A 233 0.38 15.63 -11.79
C PRO A 233 -0.96 16.32 -12.03
N GLU A 234 -0.94 17.60 -12.37
CA GLU A 234 -2.12 18.33 -12.79
C GLU A 234 -2.54 17.90 -14.22
N GLU A 235 -3.83 17.92 -14.51
CA GLU A 235 -4.38 17.50 -15.82
C GLU A 235 -3.82 18.31 -16.99
N THR A 236 -3.29 19.51 -16.73
CA THR A 236 -2.68 20.41 -17.72
C THR A 236 -1.24 20.08 -18.09
N GLU A 237 -0.61 19.14 -17.36
CA GLU A 237 0.78 18.77 -17.61
C GLU A 237 0.94 17.87 -18.87
N SER A 238 2.16 17.86 -19.42
CA SER A 238 2.47 17.01 -20.58
C SER A 238 2.27 15.54 -20.28
N ARG A 239 2.00 14.71 -21.30
CA ARG A 239 1.79 13.26 -21.14
C ARG A 239 2.94 12.55 -20.42
N GLU A 240 4.16 13.02 -20.58
CA GLU A 240 5.35 12.48 -19.92
C GLU A 240 5.32 12.72 -18.38
N LEU A 241 4.75 13.85 -17.95
CA LEU A 241 4.60 14.20 -16.55
C LEU A 241 3.37 13.55 -15.91
N GLN A 242 2.37 13.14 -16.69
CA GLN A 242 1.14 12.51 -16.19
C GLN A 242 1.38 11.17 -15.46
N ASN A 243 2.50 10.50 -15.71
CA ASN A 243 2.88 9.26 -15.01
C ASN A 243 3.72 9.51 -13.76
N LYS A 244 4.02 10.75 -13.43
CA LYS A 244 4.90 11.13 -12.33
C LYS A 244 4.09 11.52 -11.11
N ILE A 245 4.38 10.90 -9.96
CA ILE A 245 3.81 11.29 -8.66
C ILE A 245 4.92 11.90 -7.83
N THR A 246 4.72 13.14 -7.38
CA THR A 246 5.62 13.77 -6.42
C THR A 246 5.20 13.41 -5.00
N ILE A 247 6.14 12.95 -4.21
CA ILE A 247 5.95 12.52 -2.83
C ILE A 247 6.78 13.40 -1.92
N HIS A 248 6.11 14.01 -0.94
CA HIS A 248 6.76 14.81 0.11
C HIS A 248 6.66 14.12 1.45
N THR A 249 7.76 14.04 2.18
CA THR A 249 7.72 13.65 3.58
C THR A 249 7.16 14.81 4.42
N THR A 250 6.10 14.55 5.17
CA THR A 250 5.47 15.54 6.04
C THR A 250 5.84 15.36 7.52
N LYS A 251 6.14 14.12 7.90
CA LYS A 251 6.70 13.78 9.22
C LYS A 251 7.77 12.70 9.09
N MET A 252 8.86 12.89 9.81
CA MET A 252 9.94 11.92 9.92
C MET A 252 10.44 11.90 11.37
N ARG A 253 10.10 10.87 12.16
CA ARG A 253 10.62 10.71 13.53
C ARG A 253 12.10 10.35 13.50
N ASN A 254 12.45 9.43 12.62
CA ASN A 254 13.81 8.98 12.37
C ASN A 254 14.08 9.07 10.87
N GLY A 255 15.03 9.90 10.47
CA GLY A 255 15.41 10.07 9.07
C GLY A 255 15.34 11.52 8.59
N LYS A 256 15.66 11.72 7.32
CA LYS A 256 15.70 13.03 6.68
C LYS A 256 14.40 13.33 5.95
N HIS A 257 13.94 14.57 6.05
CA HIS A 257 12.87 15.06 5.17
C HIS A 257 13.39 15.16 3.74
N MET A 258 12.56 14.72 2.80
CA MET A 258 12.87 14.78 1.38
C MET A 258 11.60 14.83 0.52
N SER A 259 11.80 15.26 -0.71
CA SER A 259 10.78 15.18 -1.76
C SER A 259 11.37 14.38 -2.92
N PHE A 260 10.61 13.48 -3.45
CA PHE A 260 11.06 12.63 -4.56
C PHE A 260 9.89 12.29 -5.49
N ASP A 261 10.21 11.99 -6.73
CA ASP A 261 9.26 11.59 -7.73
C ASP A 261 9.31 10.07 -7.92
N VAL A 262 8.18 9.47 -8.15
CA VAL A 262 8.05 8.07 -8.58
C VAL A 262 7.25 7.99 -9.87
N LEU A 263 7.56 7.02 -10.72
CA LEU A 263 6.77 6.76 -11.91
C LEU A 263 5.65 5.77 -11.59
N MET A 264 4.45 6.13 -12.01
CA MET A 264 3.25 5.32 -11.92
C MET A 264 2.79 4.92 -13.31
N ASP A 265 2.75 3.63 -13.60
CA ASP A 265 1.98 3.13 -14.74
C ASP A 265 0.51 3.02 -14.34
N TRP A 266 -0.27 4.03 -14.72
CA TRP A 266 -1.71 4.07 -14.41
C TRP A 266 -2.50 2.97 -15.12
N SER A 267 -2.01 2.43 -16.24
CA SER A 267 -2.70 1.36 -16.95
C SER A 267 -2.68 0.07 -16.13
N CYS A 268 -1.54 -0.25 -15.53
CA CYS A 268 -1.33 -1.43 -14.70
C CYS A 268 -1.36 -1.13 -13.20
N VAL A 269 -1.67 0.11 -12.81
CA VAL A 269 -1.69 0.61 -11.42
C VAL A 269 -0.40 0.28 -10.65
N LYS A 270 0.73 0.31 -11.34
CA LYS A 270 2.03 -0.15 -10.85
C LYS A 270 3.01 1.01 -10.63
N ILE A 271 3.71 0.99 -9.49
CA ILE A 271 4.85 1.86 -9.21
C ILE A 271 6.13 1.07 -9.44
N ASP A 272 7.09 1.69 -10.15
CA ASP A 272 8.46 1.19 -10.21
C ASP A 272 9.34 1.97 -9.21
N PRO A 273 9.70 1.38 -8.06
CA PRO A 273 10.50 2.06 -7.05
C PRO A 273 11.93 2.38 -7.52
N ASN A 274 12.42 1.73 -8.58
CA ASN A 274 13.75 1.98 -9.14
C ASN A 274 13.78 3.15 -10.13
N GLN A 275 12.61 3.59 -10.60
CA GLN A 275 12.47 4.78 -11.44
C GLN A 275 11.98 5.96 -10.59
N SER A 276 12.78 6.29 -9.58
CA SER A 276 12.55 7.44 -8.69
C SER A 276 13.68 8.46 -8.85
N ALA A 277 13.36 9.73 -8.61
CA ALA A 277 14.34 10.82 -8.66
C ALA A 277 14.18 11.72 -7.43
N LEU A 278 15.30 12.08 -6.81
CA LEU A 278 15.32 13.06 -5.72
C LEU A 278 14.97 14.44 -6.27
N VAL A 279 13.98 15.10 -5.67
CA VAL A 279 13.56 16.47 -6.01
C VAL A 279 14.18 17.48 -5.04
N SER A 280 14.16 17.18 -3.74
CA SER A 280 14.71 18.05 -2.71
C SER A 280 14.99 17.28 -1.42
N GLU A 281 16.06 17.65 -0.73
CA GLU A 281 16.36 17.20 0.64
C GLU A 281 15.73 18.09 1.71
N LYS A 282 14.92 19.08 1.33
CA LYS A 282 14.24 20.00 2.25
C LYS A 282 12.75 19.67 2.32
N PRO A 283 12.09 19.92 3.48
CA PRO A 283 10.65 19.81 3.56
C PRO A 283 9.98 20.80 2.60
N HIS A 284 8.85 20.39 2.01
CA HIS A 284 8.10 21.26 1.10
C HIS A 284 7.61 22.52 1.82
N PRO A 285 7.74 23.73 1.21
CA PRO A 285 7.38 24.99 1.86
C PRO A 285 5.91 25.11 2.30
N ALA A 286 4.99 24.34 1.69
CA ALA A 286 3.58 24.30 2.08
C ALA A 286 3.35 23.54 3.40
N VAL A 287 4.32 22.77 3.88
CA VAL A 287 4.27 22.09 5.18
C VAL A 287 4.85 23.03 6.23
N LYS A 288 4.11 24.06 6.61
CA LYS A 288 4.43 24.84 7.81
C LYS A 288 4.21 23.94 9.02
N PHE A 289 5.29 23.40 9.57
CA PHE A 289 5.24 22.83 10.90
C PHE A 289 4.88 23.95 11.88
N GLY A 290 3.81 23.78 12.65
CA GLY A 290 3.41 24.72 13.68
C GLY A 290 4.45 24.77 14.81
N THR A 291 5.51 25.56 14.59
CA THR A 291 6.42 26.00 15.61
C THR A 291 6.22 27.51 15.83
N ASP A 292 4.98 27.93 16.09
CA ASP A 292 4.76 29.17 16.80
C ASP A 292 4.88 28.88 18.31
N LYS A 293 6.11 28.77 18.78
CA LYS A 293 6.41 29.16 20.15
C LYS A 293 6.21 30.64 20.20
N LYS A 294 5.02 31.10 20.64
CA LYS A 294 4.84 32.45 21.14
C LYS A 294 5.89 32.64 22.24
N GLU A 295 6.93 33.40 21.94
CA GLU A 295 7.75 34.05 22.96
C GLU A 295 6.80 34.85 23.84
N ARG A 296 6.55 34.34 25.03
CA ARG A 296 5.98 35.16 26.12
C ARG A 296 7.08 36.11 26.54
N THR A 297 7.09 37.32 25.99
CA THR A 297 7.74 38.44 26.59
C THR A 297 7.14 38.61 28.00
N ARG A 298 7.90 38.29 28.99
CA ARG A 298 7.67 38.71 30.37
C ARG A 298 8.06 40.18 30.42
N ASP A 299 7.07 41.06 30.41
CA ASP A 299 7.28 42.41 30.90
C ASP A 299 7.26 42.33 32.42
N VAL A 300 8.29 42.95 32.98
CA VAL A 300 8.57 43.16 34.41
C VAL A 300 7.66 44.27 34.96
#